data_317c4b972dc9e7ecf5ba75f3b2b6669d
#
_entry.id   317c4b972dc9e7ecf5ba75f3b2b6669d
#
_cell.length_a   1.000
_cell.length_b   1.000
_cell.length_c   1.000
_cell.angle_alpha   90.00
_cell.angle_beta   90.00
_cell.angle_gamma   90.00
#
_symmetry.space_group_name_H-M   'P 1'
#
loop_
_entity.id
_entity.type
_entity.pdbx_description
1 polymer ?
#
loop_
_entity_poly.entity_id
_entity_poly.type
_entity_poly.pdbx_seq_one_letter_code
_entity_poly.pdbx_strand_id
1 'polypeptide(L)'
;MRILLDTNAYSALMRGHDEVADRVRRAEGIVFSTVVAGELLFGFRLGARLKTNMAELDAFLENPYVSLVPVTLTTADRFARIASLFGSRLG
;
A
#
# COMPACT_ATOMS: atom_id res chain seq x y z
N MET A 1 10.56 -8.43 8.76
CA MET A 1 9.88 -8.86 7.56
C MET A 1 9.25 -7.67 6.84
N ARG A 2 9.45 -7.56 5.56
CA ARG A 2 8.82 -6.52 4.75
C ARG A 2 7.42 -6.93 4.36
N ILE A 3 6.51 -5.98 4.32
CA ILE A 3 5.14 -6.24 3.87
C ILE A 3 4.82 -5.42 2.63
N LEU A 4 3.94 -5.97 1.80
CA LEU A 4 3.44 -5.29 0.62
C LEU A 4 2.02 -4.82 0.94
N LEU A 5 1.76 -3.52 0.76
CA LEU A 5 0.40 -2.99 0.92
C LEU A 5 -0.26 -2.88 -0.44
N ASP A 6 -1.43 -3.50 -0.56
CA ASP A 6 -2.32 -3.26 -1.69
C ASP A 6 -3.26 -2.09 -1.37
N THR A 7 -4.12 -1.76 -2.33
CA THR A 7 -5.06 -0.65 -2.20
C THR A 7 -5.97 -0.83 -0.98
N ASN A 8 -6.49 -2.03 -0.78
CA ASN A 8 -7.40 -2.32 0.33
C ASN A 8 -6.70 -2.21 1.69
N ALA A 9 -5.48 -2.74 1.78
CA ALA A 9 -4.71 -2.67 3.01
C ALA A 9 -4.34 -1.23 3.36
N TYR A 10 -3.96 -0.43 2.36
CA TYR A 10 -3.69 1.00 2.58
C TYR A 10 -4.93 1.71 3.11
N SER A 11 -6.08 1.49 2.47
CA SER A 11 -7.33 2.11 2.89
C SER A 11 -7.72 1.70 4.31
N ALA A 12 -7.54 0.44 4.66
CA ALA A 12 -7.81 -0.06 6.01
C ALA A 12 -6.87 0.60 7.04
N LEU A 13 -5.59 0.76 6.69
CA LEU A 13 -4.62 1.43 7.55
C LEU A 13 -5.03 2.88 7.82
N MET A 14 -5.45 3.60 6.78
CA MET A 14 -5.89 5.00 6.93
C MET A 14 -7.16 5.13 7.74
N ARG A 15 -8.01 4.12 7.75
CA ARG A 15 -9.22 4.09 8.59
C ARG A 15 -8.94 3.67 10.03
N GLY A 16 -7.67 3.37 10.35
CA GLY A 16 -7.30 2.96 11.70
C GLY A 16 -7.64 1.52 12.04
N HIS A 17 -7.68 0.63 11.05
CA HIS A 17 -7.96 -0.78 11.27
C HIS A 17 -6.85 -1.41 12.11
N ASP A 18 -7.20 -1.89 13.29
CA ASP A 18 -6.24 -2.32 14.31
C ASP A 18 -5.29 -3.42 13.85
N GLU A 19 -5.81 -4.44 13.19
CA GLU A 19 -5.00 -5.56 12.72
C GLU A 19 -3.98 -5.13 11.68
N VAL A 20 -4.40 -4.30 10.74
CA VAL A 20 -3.51 -3.79 9.69
C VAL A 20 -2.46 -2.87 10.30
N ALA A 21 -2.87 -1.96 11.19
CA ALA A 21 -1.95 -1.06 11.87
C ALA A 21 -0.92 -1.82 12.68
N ASP A 22 -1.32 -2.90 13.34
CA ASP A 22 -0.42 -3.72 14.12
C ASP A 22 0.63 -4.41 13.24
N ARG A 23 0.21 -4.95 12.11
CA ARG A 23 1.14 -5.57 11.15
C ARG A 23 2.13 -4.57 10.58
N VAL A 24 1.66 -3.37 10.29
CA VAL A 24 2.52 -2.29 9.77
C VAL A 24 3.56 -1.90 10.82
N ARG A 25 3.17 -1.76 12.07
CA ARG A 25 4.11 -1.42 13.15
C ARG A 25 5.21 -2.46 13.34
N ARG A 26 4.90 -3.72 13.09
CA ARG A 26 5.86 -4.84 13.27
C ARG A 26 6.74 -5.06 12.06
N ALA A 27 6.42 -4.46 10.94
CA ALA A 27 7.17 -4.66 9.70
C ALA A 27 8.49 -3.90 9.75
N GLU A 28 9.51 -4.48 9.15
CA GLU A 28 10.81 -3.81 8.97
C GLU A 28 10.76 -2.78 7.86
N GLY A 29 9.84 -2.94 6.94
CA GLY A 29 9.64 -2.03 5.84
C GLY A 29 8.35 -2.33 5.12
N ILE A 30 7.87 -1.33 4.40
CA ILE A 30 6.64 -1.42 3.62
C ILE A 30 6.99 -1.22 2.16
N VAL A 31 6.54 -2.13 1.32
CA VAL A 31 6.69 -2.00 -0.13
C VAL A 31 5.37 -1.55 -0.71
N PHE A 32 5.42 -0.49 -1.51
CA PHE A 32 4.24 0.12 -2.10
C PHE A 32 4.50 0.29 -3.60
N SER A 33 3.64 -0.26 -4.44
CA SER A 33 3.87 -0.20 -5.88
C SER A 33 3.29 1.06 -6.51
N THR A 34 3.88 1.47 -7.64
CA THR A 34 3.35 2.60 -8.41
C THR A 34 1.97 2.31 -8.97
N VAL A 35 1.62 1.04 -9.19
CA VAL A 35 0.27 0.66 -9.63
C VAL A 35 -0.74 0.93 -8.52
N VAL A 36 -0.43 0.53 -7.30
CA VAL A 36 -1.31 0.80 -6.16
C VAL A 36 -1.45 2.29 -5.94
N ALA A 37 -0.36 3.04 -6.02
CA ALA A 37 -0.42 4.50 -5.93
C ALA A 37 -1.34 5.09 -6.99
N GLY A 38 -1.25 4.60 -8.23
CA GLY A 38 -2.11 5.04 -9.32
C GLY A 38 -3.58 4.73 -9.09
N GLU A 39 -3.88 3.54 -8.57
CA GLU A 39 -5.25 3.16 -8.22
C GLU A 39 -5.83 4.07 -7.13
N LEU A 40 -5.02 4.36 -6.12
CA LEU A 40 -5.44 5.28 -5.05
C LEU A 40 -5.69 6.68 -5.59
N LEU A 41 -4.78 7.20 -6.39
CA LEU A 41 -4.93 8.53 -6.98
C LEU A 41 -6.19 8.62 -7.85
N PHE A 42 -6.46 7.58 -8.62
CA PHE A 42 -7.67 7.51 -9.42
C PHE A 42 -8.92 7.56 -8.53
N GLY A 43 -8.94 6.73 -7.48
CA GLY A 43 -10.05 6.71 -6.54
C GLY A 43 -10.24 8.04 -5.81
N PHE A 44 -9.16 8.71 -5.43
CA PHE A 44 -9.22 10.02 -4.76
C PHE A 44 -9.88 11.06 -5.66
N ARG A 45 -9.59 11.04 -6.96
CA ARG A 45 -10.17 12.00 -7.91
C ARG A 45 -11.65 11.80 -8.13
N LEU A 46 -12.14 10.58 -7.90
CA LEU A 46 -13.57 10.29 -8.01
C LEU A 46 -14.33 10.65 -6.73
N GLY A 47 -13.62 10.85 -5.62
CA GLY A 47 -14.21 11.11 -4.32
C GLY A 47 -14.23 12.59 -3.97
N ALA A 48 -14.78 12.89 -2.79
CA ALA A 48 -14.98 14.27 -2.30
C ALA A 48 -13.83 14.80 -1.44
N ARG A 49 -12.86 13.93 -1.07
CA ARG A 49 -11.79 14.28 -0.14
C ARG A 49 -10.42 14.25 -0.79
N LEU A 50 -10.32 14.74 -2.00
CA LEU A 50 -9.09 14.69 -2.78
C LEU A 50 -7.90 15.29 -2.04
N LYS A 51 -8.02 16.51 -1.54
CA LYS A 51 -6.89 17.19 -0.86
C LYS A 51 -6.44 16.45 0.38
N THR A 52 -7.36 16.01 1.20
CA THR A 52 -7.03 15.26 2.42
C THR A 52 -6.37 13.94 2.08
N ASN A 53 -6.92 13.22 1.13
CA ASN A 53 -6.40 11.91 0.74
C ASN A 53 -5.02 12.02 0.08
N MET A 54 -4.80 13.05 -0.72
CA MET A 54 -3.50 13.32 -1.33
C MET A 54 -2.44 13.63 -0.26
N ALA A 55 -2.79 14.45 0.72
CA ALA A 55 -1.87 14.82 1.80
C ALA A 55 -1.50 13.59 2.64
N GLU A 56 -2.46 12.72 2.92
CA GLU A 56 -2.22 11.47 3.65
C GLU A 56 -1.28 10.55 2.88
N LEU A 57 -1.50 10.40 1.58
CA LEU A 57 -0.64 9.56 0.75
C LEU A 57 0.77 10.13 0.66
N ASP A 58 0.91 11.44 0.47
CA ASP A 58 2.22 12.10 0.41
C ASP A 58 2.99 11.87 1.71
N ALA A 59 2.34 12.05 2.86
CA ALA A 59 2.97 11.82 4.16
C ALA A 59 3.39 10.36 4.33
N PHE A 60 2.55 9.44 3.87
CA PHE A 60 2.85 8.02 3.93
C PHE A 60 4.10 7.69 3.10
N LEU A 61 4.17 8.19 1.88
CA LEU A 61 5.30 7.94 0.98
C LEU A 61 6.61 8.61 1.43
N GLU A 62 6.53 9.66 2.25
CA GLU A 62 7.70 10.30 2.83
C GLU A 62 8.29 9.52 3.99
N ASN A 63 7.56 8.56 4.55
CA ASN A 63 8.05 7.75 5.65
C ASN A 63 9.24 6.91 5.19
N PRO A 64 10.39 6.96 5.89
CA PRO A 64 11.60 6.24 5.48
C PRO A 64 11.45 4.73 5.45
N TYR A 65 10.46 4.17 6.12
CA TYR A 65 10.19 2.73 6.09
C TYR A 65 9.39 2.30 4.86
N VAL A 66 8.88 3.25 4.09
CA VAL A 66 8.05 2.98 2.90
C VAL A 66 8.91 3.10 1.66
N SER A 67 8.92 2.05 0.84
CA SER A 67 9.61 2.04 -0.45
C SER A 67 8.57 2.01 -1.57
N LEU A 68 8.57 3.05 -2.39
CA LEU A 68 7.75 3.09 -3.60
C LEU A 68 8.55 2.46 -4.73
N VAL A 69 8.00 1.41 -5.34
CA VAL A 69 8.71 0.67 -6.37
C VAL A 69 7.91 0.68 -7.68
N PRO A 70 8.59 0.84 -8.82
CA PRO A 70 7.94 0.75 -10.12
C PRO A 70 7.55 -0.69 -10.42
N VAL A 71 6.52 -0.87 -11.24
CA VAL A 71 6.12 -2.20 -11.67
C VAL A 71 6.96 -2.60 -12.88
N THR A 72 7.78 -3.63 -12.68
CA THR A 72 8.52 -4.31 -13.73
C THR A 72 8.11 -5.77 -13.71
N LEU A 73 8.57 -6.55 -14.67
CA LEU A 73 8.30 -7.99 -14.65
C LEU A 73 8.84 -8.64 -13.37
N THR A 74 10.04 -8.25 -12.94
CA THR A 74 10.64 -8.73 -11.70
C THR A 74 9.80 -8.33 -10.48
N THR A 75 9.31 -7.09 -10.46
CA THR A 75 8.45 -6.60 -9.38
C THR A 75 7.14 -7.38 -9.35
N ALA A 76 6.55 -7.65 -10.51
CA ALA A 76 5.32 -8.43 -10.60
C ALA A 76 5.51 -9.85 -10.07
N ASP A 77 6.63 -10.48 -10.36
CA ASP A 77 6.94 -11.81 -9.86
C ASP A 77 7.09 -11.79 -8.33
N ARG A 78 7.79 -10.82 -7.78
CA ARG A 78 7.91 -10.66 -6.33
C ARG A 78 6.56 -10.42 -5.67
N PHE A 79 5.73 -9.61 -6.31
CA PHE A 79 4.37 -9.34 -5.84
C PHE A 79 3.60 -10.65 -5.76
N ALA A 80 3.63 -11.44 -6.81
CA ALA A 80 2.92 -12.72 -6.85
C ALA A 80 3.40 -13.67 -5.75
N ARG A 81 4.70 -13.72 -5.49
CA ARG A 81 5.27 -14.54 -4.42
C ARG A 81 4.80 -14.08 -3.05
N ILE A 82 4.84 -12.79 -2.79
CA ILE A 82 4.39 -12.24 -1.52
C ILE A 82 2.89 -12.46 -1.36
N ALA A 83 2.12 -12.20 -2.41
CA ALA A 83 0.68 -12.40 -2.40
C ALA A 83 0.32 -13.85 -2.09
N SER A 84 1.08 -14.82 -2.62
CA SER A 84 0.82 -16.22 -2.36
C SER A 84 1.02 -16.59 -0.87
N LEU A 85 1.86 -15.85 -0.15
CA LEU A 85 2.04 -16.06 1.29
C LEU A 85 0.83 -15.58 2.10
N PHE A 86 0.09 -14.63 1.56
CA PHE A 86 -1.11 -14.08 2.21
C PHE A 86 -2.39 -14.72 1.66
N GLY A 87 -2.26 -15.67 0.75
CA GLY A 87 -3.38 -16.40 0.18
C GLY A 87 -4.23 -15.56 -0.77
N SER A 88 -5.48 -15.95 -0.93
CA SER A 88 -6.39 -15.37 -1.92
C SER A 88 -6.88 -13.96 -1.60
N ARG A 89 -6.42 -13.38 -0.53
CA ARG A 89 -6.94 -12.06 -0.06
C ARG A 89 -6.58 -10.91 -0.97
N LEU A 90 -5.62 -11.11 -1.85
CA LEU A 90 -5.18 -10.10 -2.78
C LEU A 90 -5.83 -10.25 -4.15
N GLY A 91 -6.66 -11.26 -4.30
CA GLY A 91 -7.40 -11.48 -5.53
C GLY A 91 -8.58 -10.55 -5.71
#